data_df7ac842a410f49bc182db724a352b1e
#
_entry.id   df7ac842a410f49bc182db724a352b1e
#
_cell.length_a   1.000
_cell.length_b   1.000
_cell.length_c   1.000
_cell.angle_alpha   90.00
_cell.angle_beta   90.00
_cell.angle_gamma   90.00
#
_symmetry.space_group_name_H-M   'P 1'
#
loop_
_entity.id
_entity.type
_entity.pdbx_description
1 polymer ?
#
loop_
_entity_poly.entity_id
_entity_poly.type
_entity_poly.pdbx_seq_one_letter_code
_entity_poly.pdbx_strand_id
1 'polypeptide(L)'
;MPFPFAIFRAAEAPLLDDTGMMSPPEFVDERGAEALASGSYRQKATAAQSVTVPFCQQGEGAMSLLVGDFAPGFTVWRHSHSLDCLYFIVSGQANLGSQKLGAGDGFFVPANHPYTYTAGPDGVRVLEIRNGTSFDMRVLETDMKRYVEKAEARLDAKGRVESGAEG
;
A
#
# COMPACT_ATOMS: atom_id res chain seq x y z
N MET A 1 -13.08 -27.82 9.16
CA MET A 1 -12.03 -28.74 8.65
C MET A 1 -10.70 -28.03 8.72
N PRO A 2 -9.60 -28.72 9.10
CA PRO A 2 -8.28 -28.07 9.09
C PRO A 2 -7.93 -27.67 7.66
N PHE A 3 -7.23 -26.55 7.53
CA PHE A 3 -6.79 -26.06 6.24
C PHE A 3 -5.75 -27.00 5.61
N PRO A 4 -5.79 -27.27 4.32
CA PRO A 4 -4.79 -28.10 3.68
C PRO A 4 -3.42 -27.40 3.66
N PHE A 5 -2.36 -28.19 3.65
CA PHE A 5 -1.03 -27.67 3.33
C PHE A 5 -1.04 -27.08 1.93
N ALA A 6 -0.52 -25.85 1.78
CA ALA A 6 -0.49 -25.13 0.52
C ALA A 6 0.89 -24.54 0.25
N ILE A 7 1.28 -24.54 -1.02
CA ILE A 7 2.47 -23.87 -1.53
C ILE A 7 1.98 -22.74 -2.44
N PHE A 8 2.54 -21.56 -2.29
CA PHE A 8 2.30 -20.43 -3.18
C PHE A 8 3.61 -19.93 -3.81
N ARG A 9 3.48 -19.27 -4.96
CA ARG A 9 4.64 -18.73 -5.71
C ARG A 9 4.38 -17.27 -6.04
N ALA A 10 5.36 -16.43 -5.77
CA ALA A 10 5.25 -14.98 -6.03
C ALA A 10 4.98 -14.67 -7.52
N ALA A 11 5.55 -15.46 -8.42
CA ALA A 11 5.37 -15.29 -9.86
C ALA A 11 3.94 -15.58 -10.36
N GLU A 12 3.13 -16.27 -9.55
CA GLU A 12 1.73 -16.64 -9.86
C GLU A 12 0.72 -15.74 -9.12
N ALA A 13 1.21 -14.81 -8.29
CA ALA A 13 0.37 -13.97 -7.46
C ALA A 13 -0.41 -12.94 -8.31
N PRO A 14 -1.75 -12.90 -8.22
CA PRO A 14 -2.54 -11.88 -8.90
C PRO A 14 -2.30 -10.50 -8.28
N LEU A 15 -2.58 -9.44 -9.02
CA LEU A 15 -2.69 -8.10 -8.47
C LEU A 15 -3.90 -8.01 -7.53
N LEU A 16 -3.79 -7.25 -6.45
CA LEU A 16 -4.88 -7.06 -5.50
C LEU A 16 -6.16 -6.58 -6.18
N ASP A 17 -6.05 -5.65 -7.14
CA ASP A 17 -7.18 -5.09 -7.88
C ASP A 17 -7.95 -6.15 -8.70
N ASP A 18 -7.28 -7.23 -9.10
CA ASP A 18 -7.89 -8.32 -9.87
C ASP A 18 -8.59 -9.38 -9.00
N THR A 19 -8.43 -9.29 -7.66
CA THR A 19 -8.95 -10.32 -6.74
C THR A 19 -10.34 -10.02 -6.20
N GLY A 20 -10.76 -8.76 -6.21
CA GLY A 20 -11.99 -8.33 -5.54
C GLY A 20 -11.94 -8.40 -3.99
N MET A 21 -10.78 -8.63 -3.40
CA MET A 21 -10.61 -8.70 -1.93
C MET A 21 -10.83 -7.35 -1.24
N MET A 22 -10.42 -6.26 -1.90
CA MET A 22 -10.59 -4.92 -1.39
C MET A 22 -11.81 -4.26 -2.05
N SER A 23 -12.72 -3.72 -1.24
CA SER A 23 -13.84 -2.92 -1.74
C SER A 23 -13.33 -1.60 -2.37
N PRO A 24 -14.09 -1.00 -3.30
CA PRO A 24 -13.77 0.34 -3.78
C PRO A 24 -13.55 1.32 -2.63
N PRO A 25 -12.55 2.22 -2.70
CA PRO A 25 -12.26 3.16 -1.63
C PRO A 25 -13.43 4.09 -1.32
N GLU A 26 -13.72 4.26 -0.03
CA GLU A 26 -14.68 5.25 0.48
C GLU A 26 -13.91 6.50 0.95
N PHE A 27 -14.28 7.68 0.48
CA PHE A 27 -13.58 8.93 0.76
C PHE A 27 -14.38 9.80 1.73
N VAL A 28 -13.71 10.37 2.75
CA VAL A 28 -14.30 11.42 3.61
C VAL A 28 -14.32 12.79 2.92
N ASP A 29 -13.40 13.04 1.99
CA ASP A 29 -13.48 14.18 1.07
C ASP A 29 -14.31 13.76 -0.15
N GLU A 30 -15.48 14.35 -0.35
CA GLU A 30 -16.40 14.02 -1.46
C GLU A 30 -15.76 14.15 -2.85
N ARG A 31 -14.71 14.97 -2.99
CA ARG A 31 -13.94 15.15 -4.23
C ARG A 31 -12.72 14.23 -4.32
N GLY A 32 -12.54 13.32 -3.35
CA GLY A 32 -11.36 12.47 -3.27
C GLY A 32 -11.15 11.61 -4.49
N ALA A 33 -12.20 10.96 -4.98
CA ALA A 33 -12.15 10.13 -6.17
C ALA A 33 -11.80 10.94 -7.44
N GLU A 34 -12.37 12.14 -7.58
CA GLU A 34 -12.08 13.05 -8.70
C GLU A 34 -10.63 13.55 -8.65
N ALA A 35 -10.14 13.92 -7.46
CA ALA A 35 -8.75 14.36 -7.27
C ALA A 35 -7.75 13.28 -7.67
N LEU A 36 -8.00 12.02 -7.29
CA LEU A 36 -7.14 10.88 -7.66
C LEU A 36 -7.21 10.54 -9.15
N ALA A 37 -8.37 10.73 -9.78
CA ALA A 37 -8.57 10.44 -11.20
C ALA A 37 -7.98 11.52 -12.11
N SER A 38 -7.66 12.70 -11.58
CA SER A 38 -7.24 13.86 -12.35
C SER A 38 -5.73 13.87 -12.66
N GLY A 39 -5.39 14.38 -13.84
CA GLY A 39 -4.02 14.74 -14.22
C GLY A 39 -3.01 13.60 -14.32
N SER A 40 -1.75 13.98 -14.20
CA SER A 40 -0.59 13.07 -14.29
C SER A 40 -0.39 12.21 -13.04
N TYR A 41 -1.00 12.57 -11.91
CA TYR A 41 -0.84 11.84 -10.65
C TYR A 41 -1.27 10.38 -10.76
N ARG A 42 -2.44 10.11 -11.36
CA ARG A 42 -2.93 8.72 -11.51
C ARG A 42 -1.91 7.83 -12.22
N GLN A 43 -1.35 8.31 -13.33
CA GLN A 43 -0.35 7.56 -14.09
C GLN A 43 0.91 7.31 -13.27
N LYS A 44 1.43 8.34 -12.59
CA LYS A 44 2.61 8.26 -11.75
C LYS A 44 2.39 7.32 -10.55
N ALA A 45 1.24 7.44 -9.88
CA ALA A 45 0.90 6.60 -8.74
C ALA A 45 0.75 5.13 -9.15
N THR A 46 0.12 4.83 -10.28
CA THR A 46 0.01 3.46 -10.80
C THR A 46 1.37 2.86 -11.13
N ALA A 47 2.29 3.64 -11.71
CA ALA A 47 3.66 3.19 -11.99
C ALA A 47 4.53 3.04 -10.74
N ALA A 48 4.19 3.74 -9.65
CA ALA A 48 4.97 3.80 -8.43
C ALA A 48 4.56 2.78 -7.36
N GLN A 49 3.57 1.94 -7.63
CA GLN A 49 3.10 0.93 -6.69
C GLN A 49 2.69 -0.36 -7.39
N SER A 50 2.85 -1.46 -6.67
CA SER A 50 2.28 -2.76 -7.03
C SER A 50 1.91 -3.50 -5.76
N VAL A 51 0.71 -4.03 -5.68
CA VAL A 51 0.28 -4.91 -4.58
C VAL A 51 -0.21 -6.22 -5.15
N THR A 52 0.44 -7.30 -4.77
CA THR A 52 0.09 -8.67 -5.18
C THR A 52 -0.42 -9.49 -4.01
N VAL A 53 -1.15 -10.58 -4.31
CA VAL A 53 -1.74 -11.50 -3.32
C VAL A 53 -1.19 -12.90 -3.51
N PRO A 54 0.01 -13.23 -2.96
CA PRO A 54 0.58 -14.57 -3.06
C PRO A 54 -0.24 -15.65 -2.36
N PHE A 55 -0.95 -15.30 -1.28
CA PHE A 55 -1.72 -16.26 -0.51
C PHE A 55 -3.03 -15.65 -0.01
N CYS A 56 -4.11 -16.41 -0.16
CA CYS A 56 -5.42 -16.06 0.33
C CYS A 56 -6.18 -17.34 0.68
N GLN A 57 -6.58 -17.49 1.93
CA GLN A 57 -7.29 -18.67 2.41
C GLN A 57 -8.63 -18.31 3.03
N GLN A 58 -9.69 -18.81 2.42
CA GLN A 58 -11.08 -18.59 2.82
C GLN A 58 -11.52 -19.50 3.98
N GLY A 59 -12.50 -19.05 4.77
CA GLY A 59 -13.14 -19.85 5.83
C GLY A 59 -12.87 -19.33 7.24
N GLU A 60 -13.21 -20.11 8.24
CA GLU A 60 -12.95 -19.78 9.64
C GLU A 60 -11.45 -19.75 9.90
N GLY A 61 -10.96 -18.67 10.51
CA GLY A 61 -9.52 -18.42 10.66
C GLY A 61 -8.84 -18.01 9.35
N ALA A 62 -9.62 -17.48 8.40
CA ALA A 62 -9.11 -16.96 7.13
C ALA A 62 -7.93 -16.02 7.31
N MET A 63 -6.96 -16.11 6.41
CA MET A 63 -5.81 -15.21 6.38
C MET A 63 -5.39 -14.92 4.95
N SER A 64 -4.75 -13.78 4.77
CA SER A 64 -4.14 -13.41 3.50
C SER A 64 -2.76 -12.82 3.69
N LEU A 65 -1.92 -13.03 2.68
CA LEU A 65 -0.60 -12.41 2.55
C LEU A 65 -0.61 -11.57 1.28
N LEU A 66 -0.34 -10.29 1.45
CA LEU A 66 -0.12 -9.36 0.35
C LEU A 66 1.34 -8.94 0.33
N VAL A 67 1.84 -8.60 -0.84
CA VAL A 67 3.17 -8.01 -1.02
C VAL A 67 3.00 -6.67 -1.70
N GLY A 68 3.37 -5.61 -1.00
CA GLY A 68 3.38 -4.24 -1.53
C GLY A 68 4.78 -3.82 -1.93
N ASP A 69 4.94 -3.36 -3.15
CA ASP A 69 6.14 -2.70 -3.67
C ASP A 69 5.83 -1.24 -3.95
N PHE A 70 6.54 -0.33 -3.31
CA PHE A 70 6.34 1.10 -3.43
C PHE A 70 7.64 1.80 -3.80
N ALA A 71 7.59 2.58 -4.88
CA ALA A 71 8.72 3.35 -5.37
C ALA A 71 9.20 4.41 -4.38
N PRO A 72 10.44 4.92 -4.51
CA PRO A 72 10.98 5.98 -3.67
C PRO A 72 10.04 7.18 -3.54
N GLY A 73 9.74 7.57 -2.30
CA GLY A 73 8.89 8.72 -1.99
C GLY A 73 7.39 8.51 -2.20
N PHE A 74 6.95 7.33 -2.64
CA PHE A 74 5.52 7.01 -2.69
C PHE A 74 4.91 7.15 -1.28
N THR A 75 3.80 7.87 -1.20
CA THR A 75 3.09 8.07 0.07
C THR A 75 1.74 7.38 -0.02
N VAL A 76 1.49 6.45 0.88
CA VAL A 76 0.16 5.87 1.04
C VAL A 76 -0.73 6.92 1.72
N TRP A 77 -1.90 7.22 1.15
CA TRP A 77 -2.85 8.15 1.77
C TRP A 77 -3.23 7.72 3.20
N ARG A 78 -3.69 8.66 3.99
CA ARG A 78 -4.19 8.33 5.32
C ARG A 78 -5.51 7.58 5.18
N HIS A 79 -5.53 6.34 5.63
CA HIS A 79 -6.67 5.42 5.49
C HIS A 79 -6.77 4.46 6.66
N SER A 80 -7.85 3.70 6.70
CA SER A 80 -8.04 2.54 7.58
C SER A 80 -8.69 1.39 6.83
N HIS A 81 -8.55 0.19 7.39
CA HIS A 81 -9.21 -1.04 6.93
C HIS A 81 -10.02 -1.67 8.05
N SER A 82 -11.00 -2.49 7.70
CA SER A 82 -11.84 -3.25 8.65
C SER A 82 -11.17 -4.47 9.26
N LEU A 83 -9.97 -4.83 8.83
CA LEU A 83 -9.18 -5.96 9.34
C LEU A 83 -7.90 -5.48 10.02
N ASP A 84 -7.43 -6.28 11.00
CA ASP A 84 -6.08 -6.15 11.52
C ASP A 84 -5.06 -6.46 10.45
N CYS A 85 -3.95 -5.75 10.46
CA CYS A 85 -2.85 -5.99 9.54
C CYS A 85 -1.50 -5.91 10.26
N LEU A 86 -0.70 -6.96 10.09
CA LEU A 86 0.72 -6.96 10.46
C LEU A 86 1.54 -6.64 9.22
N TYR A 87 2.32 -5.56 9.29
CA TYR A 87 3.28 -5.15 8.28
C TYR A 87 4.68 -5.60 8.66
N PHE A 88 5.40 -6.19 7.71
CA PHE A 88 6.80 -6.54 7.87
C PHE A 88 7.61 -6.02 6.67
N ILE A 89 8.68 -5.27 6.93
CA ILE A 89 9.52 -4.68 5.88
C ILE A 89 10.56 -5.69 5.42
N VAL A 90 10.47 -6.08 4.16
CA VAL A 90 11.40 -7.02 3.53
C VAL A 90 12.67 -6.30 3.07
N SER A 91 12.49 -5.12 2.44
CA SER A 91 13.60 -4.30 1.92
C SER A 91 13.20 -2.84 1.83
N GLY A 92 14.19 -1.95 1.73
CA GLY A 92 13.96 -0.52 1.69
C GLY A 92 13.59 0.06 3.04
N GLN A 93 12.77 1.12 3.05
CA GLN A 93 12.42 1.85 4.26
C GLN A 93 10.98 2.37 4.19
N ALA A 94 10.23 2.25 5.29
CA ALA A 94 8.96 2.94 5.50
C ALA A 94 9.10 4.03 6.58
N ASN A 95 8.55 5.21 6.32
CA ASN A 95 8.53 6.32 7.27
C ASN A 95 7.10 6.52 7.79
N LEU A 96 6.89 6.22 9.07
CA LEU A 96 5.62 6.42 9.80
C LEU A 96 5.79 7.62 10.73
N GLY A 97 5.35 8.79 10.32
CA GLY A 97 5.60 10.02 11.08
C GLY A 97 7.10 10.26 11.27
N SER A 98 7.57 10.28 12.50
CA SER A 98 9.00 10.42 12.85
C SER A 98 9.77 9.10 12.88
N GLN A 99 9.08 7.96 12.80
CA GLN A 99 9.70 6.63 12.85
C GLN A 99 10.19 6.23 11.45
N LYS A 100 11.45 5.79 11.37
CA LYS A 100 12.05 5.19 10.18
C LYS A 100 12.22 3.71 10.43
N LEU A 101 11.52 2.89 9.65
CA LEU A 101 11.53 1.45 9.76
C LEU A 101 12.23 0.86 8.54
N GLY A 102 13.24 0.04 8.77
CA GLY A 102 14.04 -0.64 7.73
C GLY A 102 13.73 -2.13 7.61
N ALA A 103 14.49 -2.83 6.77
CA ALA A 103 14.35 -4.27 6.60
C ALA A 103 14.47 -5.03 7.95
N GLY A 104 13.51 -5.90 8.22
CA GLY A 104 13.40 -6.64 9.48
C GLY A 104 12.52 -5.96 10.54
N ASP A 105 12.21 -4.68 10.37
CA ASP A 105 11.24 -3.98 11.22
C ASP A 105 9.81 -4.23 10.74
N GLY A 106 8.83 -3.87 11.58
CA GLY A 106 7.43 -3.98 11.23
C GLY A 106 6.56 -3.12 12.13
N PHE A 107 5.28 -3.10 11.83
CA PHE A 107 4.26 -2.44 12.64
C PHE A 107 2.93 -3.17 12.54
N PHE A 108 2.12 -3.07 13.57
CA PHE A 108 0.78 -3.64 13.60
C PHE A 108 -0.26 -2.52 13.56
N VAL A 109 -1.26 -2.69 12.72
CA VAL A 109 -2.39 -1.76 12.58
C VAL A 109 -3.66 -2.52 12.93
N PRO A 110 -4.32 -2.21 14.06
CA PRO A 110 -5.60 -2.80 14.39
C PRO A 110 -6.69 -2.31 13.42
N ALA A 111 -7.74 -3.10 13.29
CA ALA A 111 -8.92 -2.77 12.49
C ALA A 111 -9.42 -1.36 12.79
N ASN A 112 -9.79 -0.63 11.76
CA ASN A 112 -10.30 0.75 11.80
C ASN A 112 -9.32 1.80 12.35
N HIS A 113 -8.04 1.47 12.55
CA HIS A 113 -7.04 2.43 12.99
C HIS A 113 -6.46 3.21 11.79
N PRO A 114 -6.53 4.56 11.79
CA PRO A 114 -5.99 5.37 10.71
C PRO A 114 -4.46 5.37 10.69
N TYR A 115 -3.88 5.15 9.51
CA TYR A 115 -2.43 5.22 9.34
C TYR A 115 -2.05 5.72 7.94
N THR A 116 -0.81 6.09 7.79
CA THR A 116 -0.13 6.48 6.55
C THR A 116 1.36 6.22 6.70
N TYR A 117 2.04 5.95 5.61
CA TYR A 117 3.50 5.92 5.57
C TYR A 117 4.01 6.38 4.21
N THR A 118 5.28 6.75 4.17
CA THR A 118 5.98 7.14 2.93
C THR A 118 7.17 6.20 2.72
N ALA A 119 7.31 5.66 1.52
CA ALA A 119 8.47 4.89 1.12
C ALA A 119 9.75 5.75 1.19
N GLY A 120 10.83 5.14 1.66
CA GLY A 120 12.13 5.80 1.79
C GLY A 120 12.83 6.11 0.46
N PRO A 121 14.11 6.49 0.51
CA PRO A 121 14.86 6.90 -0.68
C PRO A 121 15.05 5.79 -1.72
N ASP A 122 15.05 4.53 -1.29
CA ASP A 122 15.21 3.35 -2.15
C ASP A 122 13.89 2.59 -2.35
N GLY A 123 12.75 3.22 -2.03
CA GLY A 123 11.44 2.56 -2.00
C GLY A 123 11.27 1.68 -0.77
N VAL A 124 10.24 0.83 -0.81
CA VAL A 124 9.98 -0.17 0.23
C VAL A 124 9.24 -1.37 -0.34
N ARG A 125 9.62 -2.56 0.07
CA ARG A 125 8.84 -3.80 -0.08
C ARG A 125 8.34 -4.23 1.29
N VAL A 126 7.02 -4.39 1.42
CA VAL A 126 6.36 -4.82 2.65
C VAL A 126 5.55 -6.09 2.44
N LEU A 127 5.51 -6.93 3.46
CA LEU A 127 4.49 -7.96 3.59
C LEU A 127 3.34 -7.40 4.42
N GLU A 128 2.11 -7.68 4.00
CA GLU A 128 0.88 -7.36 4.72
C GLU A 128 0.16 -8.66 5.05
N ILE A 129 0.12 -9.03 6.33
CA ILE A 129 -0.55 -10.24 6.80
C ILE A 129 -1.84 -9.83 7.49
N ARG A 130 -2.97 -10.28 6.96
CA ARG A 130 -4.30 -9.93 7.44
C ARG A 130 -5.04 -11.15 7.98
N ASN A 131 -5.86 -10.93 8.99
CA ASN A 131 -6.73 -11.94 9.61
C ASN A 131 -8.06 -12.14 8.85
N GLY A 132 -8.03 -12.03 7.53
CA GLY A 132 -9.19 -12.18 6.66
C GLY A 132 -8.84 -12.04 5.19
N THR A 133 -9.85 -12.16 4.34
CA THR A 133 -9.69 -12.22 2.87
C THR A 133 -10.60 -11.23 2.12
N SER A 134 -11.37 -10.42 2.84
CA SER A 134 -12.17 -9.33 2.27
C SER A 134 -12.12 -8.15 3.23
N PHE A 135 -11.76 -6.99 2.75
CA PHE A 135 -11.61 -5.78 3.55
C PHE A 135 -12.01 -4.53 2.76
N ASP A 136 -12.34 -3.50 3.50
CA ASP A 136 -12.64 -2.18 2.97
C ASP A 136 -11.38 -1.31 2.88
N MET A 137 -11.51 -0.13 2.29
CA MET A 137 -10.55 0.96 2.39
C MET A 137 -11.32 2.26 2.62
N ARG A 138 -11.15 2.84 3.80
CA ARG A 138 -11.68 4.16 4.13
C ARG A 138 -10.56 5.19 4.05
N VAL A 139 -10.62 6.06 3.05
CA VAL A 139 -9.64 7.13 2.83
C VAL A 139 -10.03 8.33 3.69
N LEU A 140 -9.16 8.65 4.64
CA LEU A 140 -9.40 9.64 5.69
C LEU A 140 -8.63 10.95 5.46
N GLU A 141 -8.10 11.16 4.27
CA GLU A 141 -7.57 12.45 3.84
C GLU A 141 -8.72 13.44 3.70
N THR A 142 -8.63 14.57 4.41
CA THR A 142 -9.65 15.62 4.41
C THR A 142 -9.42 16.68 3.34
N ASP A 143 -8.26 16.66 2.69
CA ASP A 143 -7.87 17.54 1.58
C ASP A 143 -7.10 16.72 0.54
N MET A 144 -7.82 15.96 -0.26
CA MET A 144 -7.26 15.07 -1.28
C MET A 144 -6.51 15.84 -2.36
N LYS A 145 -6.92 17.06 -2.69
CA LYS A 145 -6.22 17.90 -3.66
C LYS A 145 -4.81 18.21 -3.17
N ARG A 146 -4.68 18.67 -1.94
CA ARG A 146 -3.38 18.96 -1.32
C ARG A 146 -2.51 17.72 -1.17
N TYR A 147 -3.14 16.57 -0.84
CA TYR A 147 -2.44 15.29 -0.79
C TYR A 147 -1.83 14.96 -2.16
N VAL A 148 -2.64 14.99 -3.23
CA VAL A 148 -2.22 14.69 -4.61
C VAL A 148 -1.07 15.60 -5.05
N GLU A 149 -1.17 16.92 -4.84
CA GLU A 149 -0.10 17.88 -5.17
C GLU A 149 1.24 17.54 -4.48
N LYS A 150 1.20 17.20 -3.19
CA LYS A 150 2.39 16.83 -2.42
C LYS A 150 2.96 15.47 -2.83
N ALA A 151 2.11 14.48 -3.05
CA ALA A 151 2.52 13.14 -3.45
C ALA A 151 3.14 13.16 -4.84
N GLU A 152 2.55 13.88 -5.78
CA GLU A 152 3.08 14.06 -7.13
C GLU A 152 4.46 14.76 -7.11
N ALA A 153 4.61 15.83 -6.33
CA ALA A 153 5.89 16.53 -6.19
C ALA A 153 7.01 15.63 -5.63
N ARG A 154 6.68 14.70 -4.73
CA ARG A 154 7.65 13.73 -4.19
C ARG A 154 8.09 12.71 -5.25
N LEU A 155 7.15 12.18 -6.03
CA LEU A 155 7.47 11.25 -7.12
C LEU A 155 8.34 11.94 -8.19
N ASP A 156 8.04 13.18 -8.57
CA ASP A 156 8.82 13.95 -9.53
C ASP A 156 10.23 14.28 -9.04
N ALA A 157 10.40 14.57 -7.75
CA ALA A 157 11.71 14.86 -7.17
C ALA A 157 12.62 13.62 -7.20
N LYS A 158 12.08 12.42 -7.07
CA LYS A 158 12.83 11.16 -7.11
C LYS A 158 13.17 10.72 -8.52
N GLY A 159 12.25 10.87 -9.48
CA GLY A 159 12.52 10.56 -10.90
C GLY A 159 13.62 11.45 -11.52
N ARG A 160 13.86 12.65 -10.98
CA ARG A 160 14.96 13.52 -11.42
C ARG A 160 16.33 13.10 -10.91
N VAL A 161 16.39 12.38 -9.79
CA VAL A 161 17.68 11.89 -9.24
C VAL A 161 18.19 10.71 -10.08
N GLU A 162 17.31 9.84 -10.57
CA GLU A 162 17.68 8.72 -11.42
C GLU A 162 18.15 9.17 -12.81
N SER A 163 17.53 10.19 -13.40
CA SER A 163 17.94 10.73 -14.71
C SER A 163 19.21 11.58 -14.67
N GLY A 164 19.67 12.02 -13.51
CA GLY A 164 20.91 12.79 -13.33
C GLY A 164 22.16 11.95 -13.04
N ALA A 165 22.02 10.63 -12.86
CA ALA A 165 23.14 9.72 -12.57
C ALA A 165 23.75 9.07 -13.83
N GLU A 166 23.21 9.33 -15.01
CA GLU A 166 23.74 8.88 -16.32
C GLU A 166 24.46 9.99 -17.08
N GLY A 167 25.21 10.82 -16.39
CA GLY A 167 26.00 11.93 -16.97
C GLY A 167 27.49 11.86 -16.62
#